data_54cc9eefabd38b8c7a473d5004c87906
#
_entry.id   54cc9eefabd38b8c7a473d5004c87906
#
_cell.length_a   1.000
_cell.length_b   1.000
_cell.length_c   1.000
_cell.angle_alpha   90.00
_cell.angle_beta   90.00
_cell.angle_gamma   90.00
#
_symmetry.space_group_name_H-M   'P 1'
#
loop_
_entity.id
_entity.type
_entity.pdbx_description
1 polymer ?
#
loop_
_entity_poly.entity_id
_entity_poly.type
_entity_poly.pdbx_seq_one_letter_code
_entity_poly.pdbx_strand_id
1 'polypeptide(L)'
;DMGTAYTNAIGRAPDYNELGSGNIGSLNLGPATYKWTTVVSIPTNVTLTGGANDVWIFQISQGLSVAAGVQVILAGGALPQNIFWATVAAADIGTTSKFKGVILSKSSIAMKTGSTINGRLLAQTAVTLDQTTVGP
;
A
#
# COMPACT_ATOMS: atom_id res chain seq x y z
N ASP A 1 0.14 7.12 16.77
CA ASP A 1 -1.07 7.50 16.02
C ASP A 1 -0.76 7.62 14.53
N MET A 2 -1.79 7.89 13.75
CA MET A 2 -1.67 7.98 12.30
C MET A 2 -0.68 9.08 11.87
N GLY A 3 -0.76 10.26 12.46
CA GLY A 3 0.12 11.38 12.12
C GLY A 3 1.59 11.05 12.37
N THR A 4 1.90 10.46 13.51
CA THR A 4 3.26 10.03 13.84
C THR A 4 3.74 8.92 12.91
N ALA A 5 2.90 7.92 12.65
CA ALA A 5 3.25 6.83 11.75
C ALA A 5 3.50 7.33 10.33
N TYR A 6 2.65 8.24 9.85
CA TYR A 6 2.80 8.82 8.51
C TYR A 6 4.12 9.60 8.42
N THR A 7 4.38 10.49 9.38
CA THR A 7 5.59 11.30 9.39
C THR A 7 6.85 10.42 9.44
N ASN A 8 6.83 9.37 10.23
CA ASN A 8 7.93 8.41 10.28
C ASN A 8 8.15 7.74 8.93
N ALA A 9 7.07 7.27 8.30
CA ALA A 9 7.18 6.58 7.01
C ALA A 9 7.75 7.49 5.92
N ILE A 10 7.24 8.72 5.78
CA ILE A 10 7.70 9.62 4.71
C ILE A 10 9.03 10.28 5.02
N GLY A 11 9.48 10.26 6.27
CA GLY A 11 10.76 10.85 6.67
C GLY A 11 11.96 9.98 6.35
N ARG A 12 11.76 8.75 5.89
CA ARG A 12 12.87 7.86 5.58
C ARG A 12 13.44 8.16 4.20
N ALA A 13 14.78 8.04 4.07
CA ALA A 13 15.44 8.22 2.78
C ALA A 13 15.08 7.06 1.85
N PRO A 14 14.60 7.34 0.63
CA PRO A 14 14.20 6.27 -0.28
C PRO A 14 15.42 5.57 -0.89
N ASP A 15 15.31 4.24 -1.03
CA ASP A 15 16.30 3.43 -1.72
C ASP A 15 16.07 3.44 -3.23
N TYR A 16 14.81 3.58 -3.65
CA TYR A 16 14.41 3.59 -5.05
C TYR A 16 13.45 4.73 -5.30
N ASN A 17 13.64 5.43 -6.42
CA ASN A 17 12.76 6.53 -6.82
C ASN A 17 12.10 6.23 -8.16
N GLU A 18 10.80 6.47 -8.26
CA GLU A 18 10.01 6.38 -9.50
C GLU A 18 10.09 5.00 -10.19
N LEU A 19 10.25 3.94 -9.42
CA LEU A 19 10.32 2.58 -9.96
C LEU A 19 9.07 2.30 -10.81
N GLY A 20 9.26 1.81 -12.03
CA GLY A 20 8.17 1.53 -12.95
C GLY A 20 7.35 2.76 -13.34
N SER A 21 7.84 3.96 -13.08
CA SER A 21 7.12 5.22 -13.29
C SER A 21 5.73 5.22 -12.63
N GLY A 22 5.61 4.53 -11.49
CA GLY A 22 4.37 4.41 -10.74
C GLY A 22 3.57 3.15 -11.03
N ASN A 23 3.90 2.41 -12.08
CA ASN A 23 3.24 1.13 -12.37
C ASN A 23 4.07 0.00 -11.78
N ILE A 24 3.59 -0.59 -10.69
CA ILE A 24 4.29 -1.69 -10.01
C ILE A 24 3.61 -3.03 -10.22
N GLY A 25 2.66 -3.11 -11.12
CA GLY A 25 2.02 -4.38 -11.46
C GLY A 25 3.02 -5.38 -12.01
N SER A 26 2.89 -6.65 -11.63
CA SER A 26 3.74 -7.77 -12.03
C SER A 26 5.20 -7.68 -11.57
N LEU A 27 5.54 -6.73 -10.70
CA LEU A 27 6.88 -6.62 -10.15
C LEU A 27 7.03 -7.50 -8.90
N ASN A 28 8.28 -7.86 -8.61
CA ASN A 28 8.66 -8.56 -7.39
C ASN A 28 9.62 -7.64 -6.63
N LEU A 29 9.17 -7.11 -5.49
CA LEU A 29 9.87 -6.06 -4.76
C LEU A 29 10.45 -6.61 -3.46
N GLY A 30 11.77 -6.41 -3.28
CA GLY A 30 12.44 -6.73 -2.03
C GLY A 30 12.22 -5.66 -0.96
N PRO A 31 12.62 -5.94 0.30
CA PRO A 31 12.45 -4.97 1.39
C PRO A 31 13.28 -3.72 1.12
N ALA A 32 12.63 -2.56 1.13
CA ALA A 32 13.29 -1.28 0.90
C ALA A 32 12.31 -0.15 1.12
N THR A 33 12.80 1.09 0.99
CA THR A 33 11.97 2.28 0.94
C THR A 33 11.87 2.75 -0.50
N TYR A 34 10.66 2.86 -1.01
CA TYR A 34 10.36 3.26 -2.39
C TYR A 34 9.62 4.59 -2.38
N LYS A 35 9.94 5.46 -3.32
CA LYS A 35 9.28 6.76 -3.41
C LYS A 35 8.82 7.04 -4.83
N TRP A 36 7.62 7.61 -4.96
CA TRP A 36 7.06 8.10 -6.23
C TRP A 36 6.50 9.49 -6.06
N THR A 37 6.69 10.33 -7.07
CA THR A 37 6.07 11.65 -7.14
C THR A 37 4.80 11.64 -7.98
N THR A 38 4.42 10.47 -8.49
CA THR A 38 3.23 10.26 -9.30
C THR A 38 2.25 9.36 -8.56
N VAL A 39 1.09 9.11 -9.18
CA VAL A 39 0.17 8.07 -8.71
C VAL A 39 0.84 6.70 -8.88
N VAL A 40 0.66 5.83 -7.90
CA VAL A 40 1.11 4.44 -8.00
C VAL A 40 -0.08 3.58 -8.41
N SER A 41 0.08 2.84 -9.49
CA SER A 41 -0.94 1.92 -10.01
C SER A 41 -0.51 0.48 -9.83
N ILE A 42 -1.44 -0.37 -9.41
CA ILE A 42 -1.23 -1.81 -9.34
C ILE A 42 -2.27 -2.47 -10.25
N PRO A 43 -2.01 -2.51 -11.58
CA PRO A 43 -2.99 -3.07 -12.53
C PRO A 43 -2.99 -4.59 -12.58
N THR A 44 -1.91 -5.22 -12.11
CA THR A 44 -1.78 -6.67 -12.00
C THR A 44 -1.13 -6.99 -10.67
N ASN A 45 -1.07 -8.27 -10.29
CA ASN A 45 -0.56 -8.65 -8.97
C ASN A 45 0.88 -8.20 -8.77
N VAL A 46 1.17 -7.68 -7.58
CA VAL A 46 2.52 -7.32 -7.17
C VAL A 46 2.96 -8.28 -6.07
N THR A 47 4.22 -8.71 -6.10
CA THR A 47 4.77 -9.64 -5.12
C THR A 47 5.82 -8.93 -4.27
N LEU A 48 5.73 -9.09 -2.96
CA LEU A 48 6.70 -8.58 -2.00
C LEU A 48 7.40 -9.77 -1.37
N THR A 49 8.69 -9.93 -1.65
CA THR A 49 9.47 -11.08 -1.20
C THR A 49 10.49 -10.67 -0.16
N GLY A 50 10.42 -11.27 1.01
CA GLY A 50 11.36 -11.03 2.12
C GLY A 50 10.97 -11.85 3.32
N GLY A 51 11.67 -11.65 4.45
CA GLY A 51 11.43 -12.40 5.67
C GLY A 51 10.47 -11.70 6.63
N ALA A 52 10.20 -12.36 7.76
CA ALA A 52 9.26 -11.89 8.77
C ALA A 52 9.70 -10.59 9.46
N ASN A 53 10.99 -10.27 9.43
CA ASN A 53 11.53 -9.05 10.05
C ASN A 53 11.82 -7.96 9.04
N ASP A 54 11.57 -8.19 7.76
CA ASP A 54 11.82 -7.22 6.72
C ASP A 54 10.69 -6.21 6.62
N VAL A 55 11.02 -4.97 6.25
CA VAL A 55 10.09 -3.85 6.19
C VAL A 55 10.09 -3.25 4.81
N TRP A 56 8.90 -2.95 4.31
CA TRP A 56 8.69 -2.20 3.06
C TRP A 56 8.02 -0.88 3.41
N ILE A 57 8.52 0.22 2.83
CA ILE A 57 7.90 1.52 2.97
C ILE A 57 7.71 2.10 1.58
N PHE A 58 6.47 2.41 1.24
CA PHE A 58 6.11 3.00 -0.05
C PHE A 58 5.66 4.44 0.20
N GLN A 59 6.46 5.40 -0.25
CA GLN A 59 6.18 6.83 -0.10
C GLN A 59 5.58 7.34 -1.41
N ILE A 60 4.30 7.68 -1.40
CA ILE A 60 3.57 8.04 -2.60
C ILE A 60 3.10 9.49 -2.46
N SER A 61 3.62 10.39 -3.30
CA SER A 61 3.30 11.82 -3.22
C SER A 61 1.91 12.15 -3.77
N GLN A 62 1.27 11.21 -4.43
CA GLN A 62 -0.10 11.33 -4.91
C GLN A 62 -0.93 10.16 -4.38
N GLY A 63 -1.76 9.57 -5.19
CA GLY A 63 -2.65 8.50 -4.75
C GLY A 63 -2.16 7.10 -5.09
N LEU A 64 -2.85 6.11 -4.53
CA LEU A 64 -2.64 4.70 -4.82
C LEU A 64 -3.90 4.16 -5.50
N SER A 65 -3.74 3.46 -6.62
CA SER A 65 -4.85 2.87 -7.35
C SER A 65 -4.60 1.39 -7.56
N VAL A 66 -5.47 0.55 -7.02
CA VAL A 66 -5.41 -0.91 -7.17
C VAL A 66 -6.57 -1.35 -8.04
N ALA A 67 -6.27 -2.05 -9.14
CA ALA A 67 -7.30 -2.50 -10.06
C ALA A 67 -8.15 -3.62 -9.45
N ALA A 68 -9.34 -3.83 -10.02
CA ALA A 68 -10.24 -4.88 -9.56
C ALA A 68 -9.58 -6.27 -9.69
N GLY A 69 -9.78 -7.10 -8.67
CA GLY A 69 -9.28 -8.48 -8.66
C GLY A 69 -7.79 -8.63 -8.44
N VAL A 70 -7.05 -7.54 -8.21
CA VAL A 70 -5.60 -7.56 -8.05
C VAL A 70 -5.23 -7.96 -6.62
N GLN A 71 -4.12 -8.67 -6.48
CA GLN A 71 -3.61 -9.10 -5.17
C GLN A 71 -2.22 -8.54 -4.91
N VAL A 72 -1.97 -8.16 -3.66
CA VAL A 72 -0.62 -7.99 -3.14
C VAL A 72 -0.21 -9.33 -2.55
N ILE A 73 0.83 -9.94 -3.11
CA ILE A 73 1.26 -11.29 -2.74
C ILE A 73 2.51 -11.19 -1.86
N LEU A 74 2.48 -11.86 -0.72
CA LEU A 74 3.63 -11.89 0.20
C LEU A 74 4.34 -13.24 0.07
N ALA A 75 5.66 -13.19 -0.08
CA ALA A 75 6.49 -14.37 -0.25
C ALA A 75 7.69 -14.34 0.71
N GLY A 76 8.22 -15.51 1.04
CA GLY A 76 9.40 -15.61 1.90
C GLY A 76 9.13 -15.40 3.39
N GLY A 77 7.87 -15.29 3.79
CA GLY A 77 7.51 -15.05 5.19
C GLY A 77 7.22 -13.60 5.51
N ALA A 78 7.14 -12.72 4.52
CA ALA A 78 6.83 -11.30 4.72
C ALA A 78 5.50 -11.13 5.45
N LEU A 79 5.43 -10.14 6.35
CA LEU A 79 4.26 -9.90 7.20
C LEU A 79 3.58 -8.59 6.82
N PRO A 80 2.24 -8.55 6.73
CA PRO A 80 1.53 -7.33 6.36
C PRO A 80 1.78 -6.17 7.32
N GLN A 81 1.98 -6.44 8.61
CA GLN A 81 2.21 -5.40 9.60
C GLN A 81 3.52 -4.64 9.40
N ASN A 82 4.42 -5.15 8.57
CA ASN A 82 5.70 -4.53 8.26
C ASN A 82 5.72 -3.87 6.88
N ILE A 83 4.56 -3.72 6.24
CA ILE A 83 4.45 -3.12 4.93
C ILE A 83 3.61 -1.85 5.05
N PHE A 84 4.19 -0.69 4.70
CA PHE A 84 3.57 0.60 4.89
C PHE A 84 3.40 1.31 3.54
N TRP A 85 2.15 1.70 3.23
CA TRP A 85 1.79 2.42 2.01
C TRP A 85 1.36 3.82 2.43
N ALA A 86 2.27 4.79 2.35
CA ALA A 86 2.01 6.16 2.76
C ALA A 86 1.63 7.00 1.55
N THR A 87 0.40 7.50 1.50
CA THR A 87 -0.10 8.30 0.38
C THR A 87 -0.45 9.71 0.82
N VAL A 88 -0.24 10.68 -0.06
CA VAL A 88 -0.68 12.06 0.19
C VAL A 88 -2.13 12.23 -0.26
N ALA A 89 -2.48 11.73 -1.43
CA ALA A 89 -3.85 11.75 -1.94
C ALA A 89 -4.57 10.43 -1.61
N ALA A 90 -5.76 10.24 -2.15
CA ALA A 90 -6.61 9.10 -1.81
C ALA A 90 -6.03 7.78 -2.27
N ALA A 91 -6.28 6.73 -1.50
CA ALA A 91 -5.99 5.35 -1.89
C ALA A 91 -7.29 4.67 -2.30
N ASP A 92 -7.35 4.15 -3.53
CA ASP A 92 -8.50 3.45 -4.07
C ASP A 92 -8.17 1.97 -4.24
N ILE A 93 -8.86 1.12 -3.50
CA ILE A 93 -8.66 -0.32 -3.54
C ILE A 93 -9.83 -0.91 -4.34
N GLY A 94 -9.53 -1.47 -5.51
CA GLY A 94 -10.54 -1.92 -6.46
C GLY A 94 -11.41 -3.08 -5.95
N THR A 95 -12.53 -3.31 -6.64
CA THR A 95 -13.45 -4.38 -6.26
C THR A 95 -12.76 -5.75 -6.26
N THR A 96 -13.11 -6.58 -5.31
CA THR A 96 -12.62 -7.97 -5.15
C THR A 96 -11.09 -8.11 -5.06
N SER A 97 -10.36 -7.01 -4.89
CA SER A 97 -8.91 -7.06 -4.73
C SER A 97 -8.55 -7.58 -3.33
N LYS A 98 -7.34 -8.11 -3.21
CA LYS A 98 -6.81 -8.61 -1.93
C LYS A 98 -5.52 -7.86 -1.61
N PHE A 99 -5.61 -6.92 -0.70
CA PHE A 99 -4.51 -6.03 -0.37
C PHE A 99 -3.82 -6.48 0.92
N LYS A 100 -2.52 -6.21 1.02
CA LYS A 100 -1.73 -6.54 2.22
C LYS A 100 -0.93 -5.32 2.64
N GLY A 101 -0.96 -5.02 3.93
CA GLY A 101 -0.15 -3.98 4.51
C GLY A 101 -0.95 -2.91 5.21
N VAL A 102 -0.23 -1.90 5.72
CA VAL A 102 -0.82 -0.77 6.43
C VAL A 102 -0.88 0.41 5.46
N ILE A 103 -2.07 0.95 5.24
CA ILE A 103 -2.25 2.14 4.40
C ILE A 103 -2.35 3.36 5.32
N LEU A 104 -1.44 4.31 5.12
CA LEU A 104 -1.41 5.59 5.83
C LEU A 104 -1.69 6.68 4.83
N SER A 105 -2.88 7.27 4.84
CA SER A 105 -3.27 8.29 3.86
C SER A 105 -3.50 9.63 4.55
N LYS A 106 -2.93 10.69 3.97
CA LYS A 106 -3.25 12.07 4.40
C LYS A 106 -4.62 12.51 3.93
N SER A 107 -5.24 11.77 3.06
CA SER A 107 -6.57 12.05 2.53
C SER A 107 -7.52 10.94 2.95
N SER A 108 -8.13 10.26 1.99
CA SER A 108 -9.11 9.22 2.26
C SER A 108 -8.63 7.87 1.72
N ILE A 109 -9.27 6.81 2.20
CA ILE A 109 -9.06 5.45 1.68
C ILE A 109 -10.44 4.91 1.31
N ALA A 110 -10.58 4.41 0.07
CA ALA A 110 -11.82 3.80 -0.39
C ALA A 110 -11.57 2.33 -0.71
N MET A 111 -12.27 1.44 -0.01
CA MET A 111 -12.27 0.01 -0.27
C MET A 111 -13.55 -0.32 -1.02
N LYS A 112 -13.45 -0.76 -2.26
CA LYS A 112 -14.61 -1.04 -3.10
C LYS A 112 -15.17 -2.43 -2.83
N THR A 113 -16.36 -2.68 -3.34
CA THR A 113 -17.16 -3.88 -3.04
C THR A 113 -16.36 -5.17 -3.14
N GLY A 114 -16.42 -5.99 -2.10
CA GLY A 114 -15.79 -7.30 -2.07
C GLY A 114 -14.29 -7.29 -1.91
N SER A 115 -13.66 -6.12 -1.80
CA SER A 115 -12.22 -6.05 -1.54
C SER A 115 -11.91 -6.45 -0.10
N THR A 116 -10.69 -6.94 0.11
CA THR A 116 -10.21 -7.30 1.45
C THR A 116 -8.84 -6.70 1.69
N ILE A 117 -8.54 -6.44 2.95
CA ILE A 117 -7.20 -6.03 3.34
C ILE A 117 -6.79 -6.84 4.58
N ASN A 118 -5.57 -7.35 4.54
CA ASN A 118 -4.91 -7.91 5.69
C ASN A 118 -3.89 -6.88 6.17
N GLY A 119 -4.25 -6.13 7.20
CA GLY A 119 -3.46 -5.01 7.70
C GLY A 119 -4.35 -3.96 8.35
N ARG A 120 -4.02 -2.69 8.13
CA ARG A 120 -4.74 -1.57 8.75
C ARG A 120 -4.95 -0.44 7.76
N LEU A 121 -6.01 0.33 8.02
CA LEU A 121 -6.38 1.51 7.25
C LEU A 121 -6.39 2.72 8.19
N LEU A 122 -5.49 3.66 7.96
CA LEU A 122 -5.39 4.89 8.75
C LEU A 122 -5.43 6.08 7.81
N ALA A 123 -6.49 6.87 7.88
CA ALA A 123 -6.68 8.03 7.02
C ALA A 123 -7.00 9.26 7.85
N GLN A 124 -6.54 10.44 7.42
CA GLN A 124 -6.84 11.69 8.13
C GLN A 124 -8.25 12.20 7.82
N THR A 125 -8.78 11.92 6.63
CA THR A 125 -10.09 12.44 6.22
C THR A 125 -11.21 11.43 6.43
N ALA A 126 -11.13 10.27 5.76
CA ALA A 126 -12.18 9.27 5.85
C ALA A 126 -11.70 7.92 5.33
N VAL A 127 -12.31 6.86 5.86
CA VAL A 127 -12.18 5.50 5.32
C VAL A 127 -13.58 5.06 4.92
N THR A 128 -13.75 4.69 3.65
CA THR A 128 -15.00 4.19 3.11
C THR A 128 -14.87 2.69 2.84
N LEU A 129 -15.75 1.90 3.42
CA LEU A 129 -15.76 0.46 3.26
C LEU A 129 -17.08 0.04 2.65
N ASP A 130 -17.03 -0.57 1.46
CA ASP A 130 -18.21 -1.01 0.74
C ASP A 130 -18.19 -2.53 0.65
N GLN A 131 -18.92 -3.20 1.55
CA GLN A 131 -18.98 -4.67 1.65
C GLN A 131 -17.57 -5.28 1.63
N THR A 132 -16.70 -4.76 2.47
CA THR A 132 -15.29 -5.17 2.52
C THR A 132 -14.95 -5.85 3.83
N THR A 133 -13.81 -6.54 3.84
CA THR A 133 -13.28 -7.18 5.03
C THR A 133 -11.92 -6.58 5.36
N VAL A 134 -11.76 -6.10 6.59
CA VAL A 134 -10.50 -5.62 7.12
C VAL A 134 -10.09 -6.58 8.23
N GLY A 135 -8.92 -7.19 8.08
CA GLY A 135 -8.42 -8.14 9.06
C GLY A 135 -6.94 -7.94 9.32
N PRO A 136 -6.47 -8.44 10.46
CA PRO A 136 -5.05 -8.38 10.78
C PRO A 136 -4.23 -9.33 9.91
#